data_9a77c9af2047db8cd2838d5128b2ab1a
#
_entry.id   9a77c9af2047db8cd2838d5128b2ab1a
#
_cell.length_a   1.000
_cell.length_b   1.000
_cell.length_c   1.000
_cell.angle_alpha   90.00
_cell.angle_beta   90.00
_cell.angle_gamma   90.00
#
_symmetry.space_group_name_H-M   'P 1'
#
loop_
_entity.id
_entity.type
_entity.pdbx_description
1 polymer ?
#
loop_
_entity_poly.entity_id
_entity_poly.type
_entity_poly.pdbx_seq_one_letter_code
_entity_poly.pdbx_strand_id
1 'polypeptide(L)'
;FDNAIKLGIDHFREFPEAITKLPEELKDEPIVMFCTGGIRCEKAGPFMEMAGFRNVYQLDGGILKYFEEVGGDHYHGECFVFDQRVAVDPTLKETPTTQCYVCQAVVTAEQQALPQYVAGQSCLACYRDEAQKLRDMISLRQQQIHNATTPLPGSTPWLNRRPLNVPQRCAGMTLIDFLTTLHPQIDRVEWLNRIESGVIVPAESARRRRRPKQEPEPIPLSPDRTVREGERFDQLQPHDVEPDVNTNIRILHEDDDFVVLSKPSPLPIHECGRFHRNTLRYILNLVYAPQRPHIVHRLDANTSGVMVLCKTKRVATIVQKQFENRTVRKTYLARVHGHPEQDKFSCHAPLSREAVEGGIRVVDPLGDEAETGFEVLQRRNDGTALVRCFPKTGRTNQIRAHLWSLGFPICGDPAYLPDGKTGINRTLSPTEPAMCLHAESIEFTGPDKQLRKFVAAAPDEIVNEPYTRFP
;
A
#
# COMPACT_ATOMS: atom_id res chain seq x y z
N PHE A 1 -35.47 20.99 28.48
CA PHE A 1 -36.43 22.06 28.84
C PHE A 1 -37.18 22.55 27.60
N ASP A 2 -38.39 23.00 27.85
CA ASP A 2 -39.16 23.75 26.85
C ASP A 2 -38.39 24.98 26.41
N ASN A 3 -38.38 25.30 25.12
CA ASN A 3 -37.65 26.42 24.52
C ASN A 3 -36.15 26.46 24.74
N ALA A 4 -35.50 25.37 25.08
CA ALA A 4 -34.06 25.31 25.28
C ALA A 4 -33.26 25.51 23.97
N ILE A 5 -32.29 26.40 23.99
CA ILE A 5 -31.35 26.59 22.87
C ILE A 5 -30.19 25.61 23.04
N LYS A 6 -30.06 24.69 22.05
CA LYS A 6 -28.94 23.75 21.97
C LYS A 6 -27.81 24.39 21.20
N LEU A 7 -26.63 24.55 21.83
CA LEU A 7 -25.48 25.16 21.19
C LEU A 7 -24.79 24.26 20.14
N GLY A 8 -25.08 22.95 20.13
CA GLY A 8 -24.48 22.01 19.17
C GLY A 8 -22.98 21.83 19.34
N ILE A 9 -22.46 21.92 20.57
CA ILE A 9 -21.05 21.75 20.90
C ILE A 9 -20.81 20.37 21.52
N ASP A 10 -19.72 19.72 21.14
CA ASP A 10 -19.29 18.45 21.72
C ASP A 10 -18.44 18.65 22.99
N HIS A 11 -17.72 19.76 23.06
CA HIS A 11 -16.86 20.10 24.19
C HIS A 11 -17.11 21.52 24.71
N PHE A 12 -17.08 21.68 26.03
CA PHE A 12 -17.26 22.99 26.66
C PHE A 12 -16.24 24.06 26.20
N ARG A 13 -15.09 23.64 25.67
CA ARG A 13 -14.09 24.57 25.08
C ARG A 13 -14.59 25.30 23.83
N GLU A 14 -15.59 24.78 23.18
CA GLU A 14 -16.21 25.35 21.97
C GLU A 14 -17.28 26.40 22.31
N PHE A 15 -17.65 26.51 23.61
CA PHE A 15 -18.66 27.43 24.09
C PHE A 15 -18.39 28.89 23.67
N PRO A 16 -17.17 29.44 23.78
CA PRO A 16 -16.88 30.81 23.37
C PRO A 16 -17.23 31.09 21.91
N GLU A 17 -16.92 30.19 21.01
CA GLU A 17 -17.23 30.31 19.59
C GLU A 17 -18.73 30.12 19.32
N ALA A 18 -19.38 29.20 20.01
CA ALA A 18 -20.79 28.90 19.81
C ALA A 18 -21.69 30.08 20.17
N ILE A 19 -21.41 30.80 21.25
CA ILE A 19 -22.24 31.96 21.68
C ILE A 19 -22.13 33.14 20.72
N THR A 20 -21.02 33.30 19.98
CA THR A 20 -20.90 34.35 18.96
C THR A 20 -21.82 34.15 17.77
N LYS A 21 -22.37 32.94 17.60
CA LYS A 21 -23.30 32.56 16.51
C LYS A 21 -24.77 32.75 16.93
N LEU A 22 -25.02 33.10 18.20
CA LEU A 22 -26.39 33.35 18.65
C LEU A 22 -26.90 34.67 18.07
N PRO A 23 -28.25 34.77 17.81
CA PRO A 23 -28.87 36.00 17.35
C PRO A 23 -28.62 37.18 18.30
N GLU A 24 -28.37 38.37 17.76
CA GLU A 24 -28.11 39.60 18.56
C GLU A 24 -29.27 39.95 19.47
N GLU A 25 -30.50 39.65 19.06
CA GLU A 25 -31.74 39.90 19.80
C GLU A 25 -31.75 39.20 21.16
N LEU A 26 -31.04 38.05 21.27
CA LEU A 26 -30.94 37.27 22.51
C LEU A 26 -30.07 37.99 23.58
N LYS A 27 -29.30 39.00 23.22
CA LYS A 27 -28.44 39.69 24.17
C LYS A 27 -29.24 40.48 25.20
N ASP A 28 -30.45 40.91 24.85
CA ASP A 28 -31.34 41.66 25.73
C ASP A 28 -32.40 40.81 26.43
N GLU A 29 -32.54 39.52 25.99
CA GLU A 29 -33.53 38.59 26.57
C GLU A 29 -32.96 37.88 27.83
N PRO A 30 -33.83 37.49 28.78
CA PRO A 30 -33.42 36.72 29.95
C PRO A 30 -33.01 35.31 29.51
N ILE A 31 -31.76 34.96 29.73
CA ILE A 31 -31.15 33.64 29.45
C ILE A 31 -30.86 32.93 30.76
N VAL A 32 -31.44 31.76 30.95
CA VAL A 32 -31.14 30.87 32.07
C VAL A 32 -30.21 29.77 31.60
N MET A 33 -29.02 29.71 32.17
CA MET A 33 -28.05 28.66 31.89
C MET A 33 -28.14 27.57 32.94
N PHE A 34 -27.91 26.34 32.53
CA PHE A 34 -27.76 25.22 33.45
C PHE A 34 -26.71 24.24 32.98
N CYS A 35 -26.15 23.47 33.92
CA CYS A 35 -25.41 22.26 33.67
C CYS A 35 -25.74 21.26 34.78
N THR A 36 -25.13 20.10 34.81
CA THR A 36 -25.42 19.04 35.78
C THR A 36 -25.37 19.53 37.22
N GLY A 37 -24.29 20.20 37.64
CA GLY A 37 -24.07 20.68 39.00
C GLY A 37 -23.66 22.17 39.12
N GLY A 38 -23.90 23.02 38.10
CA GLY A 38 -23.60 24.46 38.15
C GLY A 38 -22.17 24.88 37.75
N ILE A 39 -21.15 24.05 37.93
CA ILE A 39 -19.72 24.39 37.78
C ILE A 39 -19.34 25.00 36.41
N ARG A 40 -19.91 24.51 35.34
CA ARG A 40 -19.65 25.03 33.97
C ARG A 40 -20.29 26.40 33.77
N CYS A 41 -21.46 26.58 34.35
CA CYS A 41 -22.20 27.84 34.27
C CYS A 41 -21.47 29.01 34.99
N GLU A 42 -20.75 28.75 36.09
CA GLU A 42 -19.90 29.75 36.77
C GLU A 42 -18.83 30.33 35.86
N LYS A 43 -18.35 29.54 34.86
CA LYS A 43 -17.39 30.01 33.84
C LYS A 43 -18.08 30.62 32.63
N ALA A 44 -19.22 30.08 32.24
CA ALA A 44 -19.96 30.52 31.07
C ALA A 44 -20.62 31.89 31.28
N GLY A 45 -21.16 32.17 32.48
CA GLY A 45 -21.84 33.41 32.79
C GLY A 45 -20.99 34.68 32.55
N PRO A 46 -19.85 34.82 33.22
CA PRO A 46 -18.96 35.96 32.98
C PRO A 46 -18.54 36.11 31.52
N PHE A 47 -18.36 35.02 30.81
CA PHE A 47 -17.99 35.06 29.40
C PHE A 47 -19.16 35.55 28.50
N MET A 48 -20.40 35.16 28.79
CA MET A 48 -21.59 35.69 28.10
C MET A 48 -21.79 37.17 28.37
N GLU A 49 -21.59 37.62 29.63
CA GLU A 49 -21.64 39.04 29.98
C GLU A 49 -20.59 39.84 29.19
N MET A 50 -19.37 39.33 29.08
CA MET A 50 -18.31 39.96 28.27
C MET A 50 -18.67 39.98 26.78
N ALA A 51 -19.44 39.02 26.29
CA ALA A 51 -19.95 38.94 24.90
C ALA A 51 -21.16 39.84 24.65
N GLY A 52 -21.64 40.60 25.70
CA GLY A 52 -22.68 41.57 25.57
C GLY A 52 -24.09 41.11 25.96
N PHE A 53 -24.24 39.90 26.52
CA PHE A 53 -25.53 39.44 27.07
C PHE A 53 -25.80 40.11 28.43
N ARG A 54 -26.97 40.74 28.60
CA ARG A 54 -27.25 41.61 29.74
C ARG A 54 -28.01 40.91 30.87
N ASN A 55 -28.80 39.90 30.54
CA ASN A 55 -29.71 39.24 31.48
C ASN A 55 -29.39 37.74 31.56
N VAL A 56 -28.20 37.42 32.10
CA VAL A 56 -27.71 36.04 32.21
C VAL A 56 -27.95 35.55 33.64
N TYR A 57 -28.68 34.43 33.73
CA TYR A 57 -28.98 33.78 35.00
C TYR A 57 -28.44 32.34 34.98
N GLN A 58 -28.12 31.84 36.16
CA GLN A 58 -27.66 30.48 36.36
C GLN A 58 -28.65 29.74 37.26
N LEU A 59 -28.97 28.49 36.89
CA LEU A 59 -29.75 27.60 37.75
C LEU A 59 -28.90 27.19 38.97
N ASP A 60 -29.33 27.62 40.16
CA ASP A 60 -28.61 27.35 41.42
C ASP A 60 -28.51 25.84 41.69
N GLY A 61 -27.30 25.35 41.98
CA GLY A 61 -27.02 23.94 42.15
C GLY A 61 -27.17 23.08 40.90
N GLY A 62 -27.49 23.69 39.72
CA GLY A 62 -27.64 23.00 38.45
C GLY A 62 -28.94 22.21 38.34
N ILE A 63 -29.02 21.36 37.27
CA ILE A 63 -30.24 20.64 36.96
C ILE A 63 -30.60 19.59 38.00
N LEU A 64 -29.64 18.97 38.68
CA LEU A 64 -29.95 17.94 39.67
C LEU A 64 -30.67 18.55 40.87
N LYS A 65 -30.25 19.71 41.34
CA LYS A 65 -30.94 20.40 42.42
C LYS A 65 -32.34 20.86 41.99
N TYR A 66 -32.51 21.28 40.74
CA TYR A 66 -33.82 21.61 40.21
C TYR A 66 -34.75 20.38 40.26
N PHE A 67 -34.28 19.19 39.89
CA PHE A 67 -35.08 17.99 40.01
C PHE A 67 -35.42 17.61 41.44
N GLU A 68 -34.54 17.86 42.41
CA GLU A 68 -34.80 17.63 43.83
C GLU A 68 -35.91 18.55 44.38
N GLU A 69 -35.91 19.85 43.99
CA GLU A 69 -36.78 20.85 44.57
C GLU A 69 -38.09 21.07 43.81
N VAL A 70 -38.03 20.95 42.47
CA VAL A 70 -39.16 21.28 41.57
C VAL A 70 -39.69 20.06 40.84
N GLY A 71 -38.89 19.01 40.72
CA GLY A 71 -39.23 17.84 39.95
C GLY A 71 -38.98 18.04 38.44
N GLY A 72 -39.78 17.38 37.60
CA GLY A 72 -39.61 17.36 36.17
C GLY A 72 -40.33 18.43 35.37
N ASP A 73 -40.87 19.45 35.99
CA ASP A 73 -41.63 20.48 35.29
C ASP A 73 -40.80 21.15 34.20
N HIS A 74 -41.39 21.32 33.00
CA HIS A 74 -40.74 21.88 31.82
C HIS A 74 -39.52 21.10 31.27
N TYR A 75 -39.19 19.90 31.83
CA TYR A 75 -38.05 19.07 31.36
C TYR A 75 -38.55 17.77 30.72
N HIS A 76 -38.00 17.42 29.59
CA HIS A 76 -38.35 16.21 28.84
C HIS A 76 -37.11 15.33 28.63
N GLY A 77 -37.28 14.03 28.90
CA GLY A 77 -36.25 13.03 28.68
C GLY A 77 -35.32 12.80 29.88
N GLU A 78 -34.14 12.34 29.61
CA GLU A 78 -33.14 11.97 30.58
C GLU A 78 -32.04 13.03 30.71
N CYS A 79 -31.48 13.16 31.88
CA CYS A 79 -30.35 14.06 32.14
C CYS A 79 -29.05 13.26 32.25
N PHE A 80 -28.08 13.56 31.37
CA PHE A 80 -26.74 12.99 31.46
C PHE A 80 -26.01 13.50 32.71
N VAL A 81 -25.46 12.58 33.48
CA VAL A 81 -24.67 12.86 34.68
C VAL A 81 -23.26 12.32 34.56
N PHE A 82 -22.29 12.97 35.24
CA PHE A 82 -20.88 12.58 35.19
C PHE A 82 -20.48 11.65 36.34
N ASP A 83 -21.38 10.77 36.71
CA ASP A 83 -21.10 9.72 37.70
C ASP A 83 -21.40 8.33 37.14
N GLN A 84 -21.40 7.30 37.97
CA GLN A 84 -21.59 5.91 37.54
C GLN A 84 -22.97 5.61 36.94
N ARG A 85 -23.94 6.49 37.17
CA ARG A 85 -25.33 6.34 36.68
C ARG A 85 -25.52 6.68 35.23
N VAL A 86 -24.58 7.37 34.60
CA VAL A 86 -24.61 7.87 33.20
C VAL A 86 -25.78 8.80 32.90
N ALA A 87 -27.02 8.41 33.17
CA ALA A 87 -28.20 9.26 33.02
C ALA A 87 -29.26 8.98 34.10
N VAL A 88 -30.00 10.02 34.46
CA VAL A 88 -31.09 9.97 35.41
C VAL A 88 -32.36 10.58 34.82
N ASP A 89 -33.52 10.09 35.27
CA ASP A 89 -34.81 10.74 35.01
C ASP A 89 -35.03 11.95 35.94
N PRO A 90 -36.08 12.76 35.73
CA PRO A 90 -36.38 13.88 36.64
C PRO A 90 -36.73 13.46 38.07
N THR A 91 -36.93 12.18 38.37
CA THR A 91 -37.09 11.69 39.74
C THR A 91 -35.77 11.25 40.36
N LEU A 92 -34.64 11.54 39.70
CA LEU A 92 -33.25 11.21 40.04
C LEU A 92 -32.96 9.71 40.07
N LYS A 93 -33.83 8.91 39.47
CA LYS A 93 -33.58 7.46 39.32
C LYS A 93 -32.69 7.23 38.08
N GLU A 94 -31.80 6.27 38.26
CA GLU A 94 -30.96 5.79 37.18
C GLU A 94 -31.80 5.22 36.02
N THR A 95 -31.47 5.60 34.81
CA THR A 95 -32.15 5.09 33.60
C THR A 95 -31.30 3.98 32.96
N PRO A 96 -31.86 3.18 32.06
CA PRO A 96 -31.11 2.15 31.32
C PRO A 96 -30.07 2.69 30.34
N THR A 97 -30.00 4.02 30.17
CA THR A 97 -29.02 4.66 29.29
C THR A 97 -27.61 4.41 29.78
N THR A 98 -26.72 4.02 28.89
CA THR A 98 -25.32 3.70 29.18
C THR A 98 -24.37 4.49 28.30
N GLN A 99 -23.07 4.31 28.52
CA GLN A 99 -22.02 4.91 27.71
C GLN A 99 -21.26 3.82 26.95
N CYS A 100 -21.00 4.04 25.67
CA CYS A 100 -20.23 3.11 24.86
C CYS A 100 -18.77 3.08 25.34
N TYR A 101 -18.26 1.90 25.69
CA TYR A 101 -16.87 1.72 26.11
C TYR A 101 -15.83 2.11 25.05
N VAL A 102 -16.20 2.05 23.78
CA VAL A 102 -15.26 2.31 22.66
C VAL A 102 -15.16 3.79 22.32
N CYS A 103 -16.31 4.46 22.13
CA CYS A 103 -16.33 5.86 21.66
C CYS A 103 -16.88 6.87 22.68
N GLN A 104 -17.28 6.40 23.86
CA GLN A 104 -17.84 7.20 24.96
C GLN A 104 -19.16 7.90 24.61
N ALA A 105 -19.80 7.59 23.48
CA ALA A 105 -21.12 8.12 23.15
C ALA A 105 -22.18 7.57 24.11
N VAL A 106 -23.13 8.41 24.45
CA VAL A 106 -24.33 8.02 25.23
C VAL A 106 -25.19 7.11 24.36
N VAL A 107 -25.68 6.02 24.94
CA VAL A 107 -26.51 5.00 24.24
C VAL A 107 -27.80 4.79 25.01
N THR A 108 -28.91 5.23 24.45
CA THR A 108 -30.24 5.08 25.08
C THR A 108 -30.70 3.62 25.07
N ALA A 109 -31.70 3.29 25.88
CA ALA A 109 -32.29 1.95 25.91
C ALA A 109 -32.79 1.49 24.52
N GLU A 110 -33.38 2.40 23.76
CA GLU A 110 -33.82 2.14 22.37
C GLU A 110 -32.64 1.80 21.45
N GLN A 111 -31.56 2.55 21.56
CA GLN A 111 -30.35 2.33 20.76
C GLN A 111 -29.64 1.02 21.14
N GLN A 112 -29.75 0.58 22.41
CA GLN A 112 -29.21 -0.70 22.86
C GLN A 112 -29.97 -1.92 22.26
N ALA A 113 -31.20 -1.72 21.80
CA ALA A 113 -31.96 -2.76 21.10
C ALA A 113 -31.60 -2.92 19.62
N LEU A 114 -30.81 -2.02 19.06
CA LEU A 114 -30.41 -2.03 17.65
C LEU A 114 -29.28 -3.03 17.38
N PRO A 115 -29.25 -3.69 16.20
CA PRO A 115 -28.17 -4.63 15.83
C PRO A 115 -26.76 -4.05 15.86
N GLN A 116 -26.63 -2.72 15.72
CA GLN A 116 -25.35 -2.01 15.77
C GLN A 116 -24.76 -1.88 17.17
N TYR A 117 -25.58 -2.11 18.21
CA TYR A 117 -25.09 -2.11 19.57
C TYR A 117 -24.62 -3.50 19.99
N VAL A 118 -23.33 -3.59 20.30
CA VAL A 118 -22.73 -4.77 20.89
C VAL A 118 -21.97 -4.33 22.14
N ALA A 119 -22.44 -4.71 23.32
CA ALA A 119 -21.87 -4.29 24.59
C ALA A 119 -20.33 -4.51 24.62
N GLY A 120 -19.58 -3.47 24.97
CA GLY A 120 -18.13 -3.49 24.98
C GLY A 120 -17.43 -3.42 23.61
N GLN A 121 -18.15 -3.45 22.50
CA GLN A 121 -17.57 -3.47 21.15
C GLN A 121 -18.00 -2.32 20.25
N SER A 122 -19.30 -1.97 20.22
CA SER A 122 -19.80 -0.92 19.33
C SER A 122 -21.12 -0.35 19.80
N CYS A 123 -21.42 0.87 19.35
CA CYS A 123 -22.75 1.48 19.39
C CYS A 123 -23.07 2.10 18.04
N LEU A 124 -24.27 2.66 17.87
CA LEU A 124 -24.72 3.29 16.61
C LEU A 124 -23.72 4.33 16.07
N ALA A 125 -23.04 5.07 16.96
CA ALA A 125 -22.06 6.09 16.57
C ALA A 125 -20.74 5.52 16.07
N CYS A 126 -20.27 4.39 16.63
CA CYS A 126 -18.97 3.82 16.28
C CYS A 126 -19.05 2.47 15.53
N TYR A 127 -20.26 1.95 15.32
CA TYR A 127 -20.43 0.73 14.52
C TYR A 127 -19.90 0.94 13.10
N ARG A 128 -19.17 -0.06 12.64
CA ARG A 128 -18.66 -0.14 11.25
C ARG A 128 -19.06 -1.50 10.69
N ASP A 129 -19.77 -1.50 9.57
CA ASP A 129 -19.98 -2.71 8.80
C ASP A 129 -18.66 -3.18 8.14
N GLU A 130 -18.67 -4.41 7.59
CA GLU A 130 -17.45 -4.97 6.98
C GLU A 130 -16.95 -4.13 5.80
N ALA A 131 -17.84 -3.53 5.03
CA ALA A 131 -17.47 -2.66 3.91
C ALA A 131 -16.83 -1.35 4.41
N GLN A 132 -17.32 -0.79 5.52
CA GLN A 132 -16.70 0.40 6.14
C GLN A 132 -15.35 0.06 6.76
N LYS A 133 -15.23 -1.05 7.49
CA LYS A 133 -13.94 -1.51 8.04
C LYS A 133 -12.89 -1.69 6.94
N LEU A 134 -13.29 -2.29 5.81
CA LEU A 134 -12.40 -2.44 4.66
C LEU A 134 -11.97 -1.08 4.09
N ARG A 135 -12.90 -0.13 3.91
CA ARG A 135 -12.57 1.23 3.43
C ARG A 135 -11.60 1.95 4.37
N ASP A 136 -11.86 1.90 5.68
CA ASP A 136 -11.04 2.55 6.69
C ASP A 136 -9.62 1.93 6.71
N MET A 137 -9.52 0.60 6.59
CA MET A 137 -8.26 -0.11 6.50
C MET A 137 -7.50 0.24 5.21
N ILE A 138 -8.15 0.27 4.06
CA ILE A 138 -7.55 0.67 2.78
C ILE A 138 -7.02 2.11 2.88
N SER A 139 -7.80 3.02 3.45
CA SER A 139 -7.39 4.42 3.65
C SER A 139 -6.14 4.52 4.52
N LEU A 140 -6.11 3.79 5.64
CA LEU A 140 -4.94 3.73 6.52
C LEU A 140 -3.70 3.19 5.78
N ARG A 141 -3.85 2.10 5.02
CA ARG A 141 -2.73 1.52 4.25
C ARG A 141 -2.23 2.49 3.17
N GLN A 142 -3.15 3.20 2.53
CA GLN A 142 -2.79 4.19 1.52
C GLN A 142 -1.97 5.33 2.12
N GLN A 143 -2.34 5.81 3.31
CA GLN A 143 -1.57 6.80 4.06
C GLN A 143 -0.18 6.26 4.48
N GLN A 144 -0.11 5.01 4.93
CA GLN A 144 1.17 4.38 5.29
C GLN A 144 2.10 4.22 4.08
N ILE A 145 1.55 3.85 2.90
CA ILE A 145 2.30 3.79 1.65
C ILE A 145 2.84 5.18 1.28
N HIS A 146 2.00 6.20 1.34
CA HIS A 146 2.41 7.58 1.08
C HIS A 146 3.58 8.01 1.99
N ASN A 147 3.46 7.77 3.28
CA ASN A 147 4.50 8.10 4.25
C ASN A 147 5.81 7.31 4.00
N ALA A 148 5.70 6.04 3.59
CA ALA A 148 6.86 5.20 3.28
C ALA A 148 7.55 5.54 1.95
N THR A 149 6.89 6.32 1.09
CA THR A 149 7.39 6.69 -0.24
C THR A 149 7.62 8.20 -0.41
N THR A 150 7.48 8.97 0.66
CA THR A 150 7.70 10.43 0.63
C THR A 150 8.63 10.85 1.79
N PRO A 151 9.95 11.00 1.53
CA PRO A 151 10.65 10.77 0.27
C PRO A 151 10.78 9.28 -0.08
N LEU A 152 11.09 8.99 -1.35
CA LEU A 152 11.39 7.63 -1.81
C LEU A 152 12.58 7.03 -1.02
N PRO A 153 12.50 5.78 -0.52
CA PRO A 153 13.51 5.20 0.36
C PRO A 153 14.92 5.09 -0.24
N GLY A 154 15.01 4.91 -1.55
CA GLY A 154 16.27 4.79 -2.27
C GLY A 154 16.75 6.08 -2.93
N SER A 155 15.92 7.14 -2.99
CA SER A 155 16.28 8.42 -3.62
C SER A 155 17.04 9.37 -2.68
N THR A 156 17.20 9.01 -1.41
CA THR A 156 18.12 9.66 -0.47
C THR A 156 19.41 8.86 -0.38
N PRO A 157 20.61 9.52 -0.36
CA PRO A 157 21.88 8.81 -0.26
C PRO A 157 21.93 7.84 0.92
N TRP A 158 22.37 6.62 0.69
CA TRP A 158 22.47 5.59 1.71
C TRP A 158 23.64 4.64 1.46
N LEU A 159 24.04 3.87 2.49
CA LEU A 159 25.06 2.84 2.35
C LEU A 159 24.44 1.55 1.81
N ASN A 160 24.66 1.25 0.53
CA ASN A 160 24.24 -0.01 -0.08
C ASN A 160 25.31 -1.08 0.17
N ARG A 161 24.89 -2.24 0.68
CA ARG A 161 25.75 -3.41 0.91
C ARG A 161 25.36 -4.49 -0.09
N ARG A 162 26.15 -4.65 -1.16
CA ARG A 162 25.91 -5.66 -2.20
C ARG A 162 26.60 -6.97 -1.82
N PRO A 163 25.85 -8.06 -1.60
CA PRO A 163 26.43 -9.32 -1.18
C PRO A 163 27.20 -10.00 -2.31
N LEU A 164 28.41 -10.44 -2.00
CA LEU A 164 29.28 -11.24 -2.84
C LEU A 164 29.45 -12.60 -2.17
N ASN A 165 28.77 -13.63 -2.69
CA ASN A 165 28.83 -14.98 -2.14
C ASN A 165 29.86 -15.81 -2.92
N VAL A 166 30.74 -16.53 -2.23
CA VAL A 166 31.74 -17.39 -2.85
C VAL A 166 31.11 -18.73 -3.25
N PRO A 167 30.91 -19.00 -4.54
CA PRO A 167 30.40 -20.28 -5.00
C PRO A 167 31.47 -21.36 -4.91
N GLN A 168 31.07 -22.64 -4.89
CA GLN A 168 32.00 -23.80 -4.82
C GLN A 168 33.12 -23.74 -5.88
N ARG A 169 32.80 -23.34 -7.12
CA ARG A 169 33.77 -23.23 -8.23
C ARG A 169 34.89 -22.21 -7.99
N CYS A 170 34.70 -21.28 -7.05
CA CYS A 170 35.70 -20.26 -6.71
C CYS A 170 36.41 -20.54 -5.39
N ALA A 171 36.13 -21.64 -4.71
CA ALA A 171 36.79 -22.02 -3.48
C ALA A 171 38.27 -22.29 -3.74
N GLY A 172 39.14 -21.73 -2.88
CA GLY A 172 40.61 -21.85 -3.00
C GLY A 172 41.25 -20.79 -3.90
N MET A 173 40.49 -19.95 -4.61
CA MET A 173 41.01 -18.79 -5.35
C MET A 173 41.49 -17.70 -4.39
N THR A 174 42.30 -16.76 -4.89
CA THR A 174 42.56 -15.50 -4.19
C THR A 174 41.29 -14.62 -4.24
N LEU A 175 41.16 -13.68 -3.30
CA LEU A 175 40.00 -12.74 -3.29
C LEU A 175 39.88 -11.98 -4.61
N ILE A 176 41.03 -11.52 -5.16
CA ILE A 176 41.02 -10.78 -6.43
C ILE A 176 40.61 -11.67 -7.61
N ASP A 177 41.06 -12.93 -7.67
CA ASP A 177 40.70 -13.85 -8.76
C ASP A 177 39.20 -14.25 -8.67
N PHE A 178 38.72 -14.46 -7.44
CA PHE A 178 37.29 -14.69 -7.21
C PHE A 178 36.41 -13.53 -7.75
N LEU A 179 36.77 -12.28 -7.37
CA LEU A 179 36.00 -11.09 -7.78
C LEU A 179 36.02 -10.89 -9.29
N THR A 180 37.17 -11.06 -9.93
CA THR A 180 37.35 -10.97 -11.39
C THR A 180 36.59 -12.07 -12.10
N THR A 181 36.59 -13.30 -11.57
CA THR A 181 35.79 -14.42 -12.13
C THR A 181 34.31 -14.22 -11.99
N LEU A 182 33.82 -13.66 -10.88
CA LEU A 182 32.41 -13.44 -10.63
C LEU A 182 31.86 -12.28 -11.48
N HIS A 183 32.65 -11.26 -11.72
CA HIS A 183 32.29 -10.05 -12.45
C HIS A 183 33.31 -9.68 -13.51
N PRO A 184 33.40 -10.42 -14.62
CA PRO A 184 34.44 -10.23 -15.65
C PRO A 184 34.34 -8.87 -16.37
N GLN A 185 33.20 -8.17 -16.24
CA GLN A 185 32.99 -6.83 -16.78
C GLN A 185 33.71 -5.72 -16.00
N ILE A 186 34.26 -6.02 -14.81
CA ILE A 186 35.02 -5.07 -13.98
C ILE A 186 36.49 -5.44 -14.07
N ASP A 187 37.32 -4.47 -14.42
CA ASP A 187 38.76 -4.66 -14.56
C ASP A 187 39.40 -5.08 -13.22
N ARG A 188 40.44 -5.91 -13.33
CA ARG A 188 41.24 -6.37 -12.19
C ARG A 188 41.84 -5.20 -11.37
N VAL A 189 42.32 -4.16 -12.04
CA VAL A 189 42.84 -2.97 -11.38
C VAL A 189 41.78 -2.25 -10.57
N GLU A 190 40.60 -2.13 -11.10
CA GLU A 190 39.44 -1.55 -10.40
C GLU A 190 39.07 -2.38 -9.16
N TRP A 191 39.12 -3.71 -9.24
CA TRP A 191 38.89 -4.58 -8.08
C TRP A 191 39.96 -4.41 -7.00
N LEU A 192 41.24 -4.28 -7.39
CA LEU A 192 42.33 -4.00 -6.45
C LEU A 192 42.09 -2.69 -5.71
N ASN A 193 41.76 -1.62 -6.42
CA ASN A 193 41.46 -0.33 -5.82
C ASN A 193 40.28 -0.42 -4.82
N ARG A 194 39.23 -1.20 -5.15
CA ARG A 194 38.05 -1.41 -4.26
C ARG A 194 38.43 -2.21 -3.00
N ILE A 195 39.32 -3.17 -3.09
CA ILE A 195 39.81 -3.94 -1.91
C ILE A 195 40.67 -3.02 -1.04
N GLU A 196 41.64 -2.31 -1.60
CA GLU A 196 42.54 -1.42 -0.89
C GLU A 196 41.84 -0.24 -0.23
N SER A 197 40.81 0.31 -0.87
CA SER A 197 39.99 1.37 -0.28
C SER A 197 39.02 0.89 0.80
N GLY A 198 39.00 -0.41 1.13
CA GLY A 198 38.11 -0.97 2.17
C GLY A 198 36.64 -1.04 1.75
N VAL A 199 36.31 -0.90 0.45
CA VAL A 199 34.96 -1.04 -0.09
C VAL A 199 34.47 -2.48 -0.06
N ILE A 200 35.40 -3.47 -0.04
CA ILE A 200 35.06 -4.88 0.11
C ILE A 200 35.30 -5.28 1.57
N VAL A 201 34.24 -5.71 2.26
CA VAL A 201 34.32 -6.11 3.68
C VAL A 201 33.72 -7.50 3.88
N PRO A 202 34.12 -8.24 4.93
CA PRO A 202 33.47 -9.47 5.29
C PRO A 202 32.00 -9.19 5.65
N ALA A 203 31.08 -10.03 5.17
CA ALA A 203 29.66 -9.84 5.49
C ALA A 203 29.40 -10.07 6.99
N GLU A 204 28.68 -9.14 7.61
CA GLU A 204 28.29 -9.26 9.01
C GLU A 204 27.34 -10.44 9.22
N SER A 205 27.58 -11.24 10.27
CA SER A 205 26.64 -12.29 10.67
C SER A 205 25.30 -11.68 11.10
N ALA A 206 24.19 -12.36 10.79
CA ALA A 206 22.84 -11.90 11.13
C ALA A 206 22.62 -11.57 12.63
N ARG A 207 23.46 -12.11 13.52
CA ARG A 207 23.45 -11.80 14.97
C ARG A 207 24.04 -10.42 15.30
N ARG A 208 25.03 -9.93 14.52
CA ARG A 208 25.63 -8.59 14.73
C ARG A 208 24.77 -7.45 14.21
N ARG A 209 23.97 -7.66 13.16
CA ARG A 209 23.06 -6.65 12.59
C ARG A 209 21.96 -6.15 13.56
N ARG A 210 21.74 -6.83 14.70
CA ARG A 210 20.70 -6.46 15.70
C ARG A 210 21.15 -5.48 16.78
N ARG A 211 22.42 -5.09 16.82
CA ARG A 211 22.94 -4.10 17.78
C ARG A 211 23.62 -2.96 17.03
N PRO A 212 23.14 -1.70 17.14
CA PRO A 212 23.89 -0.55 16.65
C PRO A 212 25.12 -0.36 17.56
N LYS A 213 26.24 -0.85 17.16
CA LYS A 213 27.56 -0.43 17.69
C LYS A 213 28.23 0.40 16.63
N GLN A 214 29.05 1.38 17.06
CA GLN A 214 29.96 2.13 16.22
C GLN A 214 30.56 1.21 15.16
N GLU A 215 30.38 1.58 13.88
CA GLU A 215 30.94 0.82 12.77
C GLU A 215 32.45 0.72 13.00
N PRO A 216 33.01 -0.50 13.12
CA PRO A 216 34.47 -0.63 13.18
C PRO A 216 35.04 -0.09 11.88
N GLU A 217 36.15 0.65 11.96
CA GLU A 217 36.88 1.06 10.77
C GLU A 217 37.13 -0.17 9.89
N PRO A 218 36.80 -0.08 8.58
CA PRO A 218 36.97 -1.21 7.69
C PRO A 218 38.46 -1.59 7.62
N ILE A 219 38.80 -2.77 8.10
CA ILE A 219 40.17 -3.32 7.93
C ILE A 219 40.26 -3.78 6.48
N PRO A 220 41.16 -3.20 5.67
CA PRO A 220 41.35 -3.61 4.29
C PRO A 220 41.68 -5.10 4.19
N LEU A 221 41.01 -5.81 3.31
CA LEU A 221 41.30 -7.22 3.05
C LEU A 221 42.54 -7.32 2.14
N SER A 222 43.35 -8.40 2.33
CA SER A 222 44.40 -8.67 1.37
C SER A 222 43.83 -9.22 0.06
N PRO A 223 44.22 -8.68 -1.11
CA PRO A 223 43.82 -9.21 -2.42
C PRO A 223 44.19 -10.69 -2.61
N ASP A 224 45.35 -11.12 -2.04
CA ASP A 224 45.89 -12.48 -2.15
C ASP A 224 45.27 -13.46 -1.14
N ARG A 225 44.41 -12.99 -0.29
CA ARG A 225 43.71 -13.81 0.67
C ARG A 225 42.91 -14.92 -0.04
N THR A 226 43.05 -16.17 0.39
CA THR A 226 42.28 -17.30 -0.12
C THR A 226 40.84 -17.26 0.38
N VAL A 227 39.86 -17.42 -0.52
CA VAL A 227 38.43 -17.47 -0.20
C VAL A 227 37.93 -18.92 -0.09
N ARG A 228 36.86 -19.12 0.75
CA ARG A 228 36.29 -20.45 1.03
C ARG A 228 34.85 -20.53 0.48
N GLU A 229 34.40 -21.73 0.12
CA GLU A 229 33.02 -21.97 -0.25
C GLU A 229 32.07 -21.45 0.81
N GLY A 230 30.99 -20.75 0.35
CA GLY A 230 29.96 -20.18 1.22
C GLY A 230 30.41 -18.94 2.01
N GLU A 231 31.68 -18.53 1.90
CA GLU A 231 32.15 -17.28 2.48
C GLU A 231 31.44 -16.11 1.83
N ARG A 232 31.18 -15.06 2.61
CA ARG A 232 30.39 -13.90 2.16
C ARG A 232 31.16 -12.61 2.41
N PHE A 233 31.13 -11.76 1.41
CA PHE A 233 31.61 -10.38 1.48
C PHE A 233 30.47 -9.43 1.13
N ASP A 234 30.56 -8.20 1.60
CA ASP A 234 29.70 -7.10 1.15
C ASP A 234 30.57 -6.09 0.41
N GLN A 235 30.14 -5.70 -0.79
CA GLN A 235 30.66 -4.52 -1.46
C GLN A 235 29.88 -3.32 -0.96
N LEU A 236 30.55 -2.39 -0.31
CA LEU A 236 29.97 -1.14 0.19
C LEU A 236 29.85 -0.12 -0.95
N GLN A 237 28.69 0.47 -1.09
CA GLN A 237 28.45 1.61 -1.97
C GLN A 237 27.88 2.75 -1.13
N PRO A 238 28.75 3.61 -0.57
CA PRO A 238 28.30 4.79 0.17
C PRO A 238 27.65 5.78 -0.79
N HIS A 239 26.66 6.49 -0.29
CA HIS A 239 25.93 7.51 -1.06
C HIS A 239 25.24 6.96 -2.33
N ASP A 240 24.84 5.68 -2.33
CA ASP A 240 24.05 5.12 -3.44
C ASP A 240 22.69 5.84 -3.50
N VAL A 241 22.32 6.26 -4.71
CA VAL A 241 21.02 6.89 -5.01
C VAL A 241 20.38 6.11 -6.14
N GLU A 242 19.20 5.59 -5.85
CA GLU A 242 18.45 4.78 -6.79
C GLU A 242 17.60 5.64 -7.72
N PRO A 243 17.34 5.20 -8.95
CA PRO A 243 16.40 5.88 -9.82
C PRO A 243 15.00 5.94 -9.19
N ASP A 244 14.25 6.98 -9.53
CA ASP A 244 12.87 7.14 -9.12
C ASP A 244 11.97 6.07 -9.74
N VAL A 245 10.90 5.75 -9.03
CA VAL A 245 9.86 4.79 -9.44
C VAL A 245 8.47 5.40 -9.24
N ASN A 246 7.48 4.84 -9.90
CA ASN A 246 6.09 5.22 -9.66
C ASN A 246 5.60 4.60 -8.34
N THR A 247 5.16 5.45 -7.40
CA THR A 247 4.71 5.06 -6.07
C THR A 247 3.19 5.01 -5.90
N ASN A 248 2.43 5.19 -6.96
CA ASN A 248 0.95 5.15 -6.92
C ASN A 248 0.43 3.71 -6.73
N ILE A 249 0.91 3.05 -5.66
CA ILE A 249 0.46 1.72 -5.25
C ILE A 249 -0.93 1.88 -4.63
N ARG A 250 -1.94 1.19 -5.17
CA ARG A 250 -3.31 1.24 -4.65
C ARG A 250 -3.68 -0.10 -4.03
N ILE A 251 -4.09 -0.10 -2.77
CA ILE A 251 -4.65 -1.29 -2.12
C ILE A 251 -6.08 -1.47 -2.63
N LEU A 252 -6.39 -2.64 -3.17
CA LEU A 252 -7.69 -3.01 -3.72
C LEU A 252 -8.52 -3.80 -2.70
N HIS A 253 -7.85 -4.64 -1.91
CA HIS A 253 -8.47 -5.47 -0.89
C HIS A 253 -7.44 -5.87 0.16
N GLU A 254 -7.88 -6.00 1.39
CA GLU A 254 -7.09 -6.58 2.47
C GLU A 254 -8.02 -7.35 3.42
N ASP A 255 -7.68 -8.61 3.71
CA ASP A 255 -8.33 -9.45 4.71
C ASP A 255 -7.27 -10.16 5.58
N ASP A 256 -7.64 -11.18 6.33
CA ASP A 256 -6.72 -11.92 7.21
C ASP A 256 -5.69 -12.75 6.44
N ASP A 257 -6.00 -13.15 5.21
CA ASP A 257 -5.17 -14.02 4.39
C ASP A 257 -4.40 -13.26 3.30
N PHE A 258 -4.97 -12.17 2.74
CA PHE A 258 -4.48 -11.53 1.53
C PHE A 258 -4.31 -10.02 1.68
N VAL A 259 -3.35 -9.51 0.93
CA VAL A 259 -3.25 -8.11 0.50
C VAL A 259 -3.29 -8.11 -1.03
N VAL A 260 -4.25 -7.43 -1.60
CA VAL A 260 -4.39 -7.26 -3.04
C VAL A 260 -4.17 -5.82 -3.40
N LEU A 261 -3.30 -5.57 -4.36
CA LEU A 261 -2.96 -4.23 -4.77
C LEU A 261 -2.91 -4.09 -6.30
N SER A 262 -3.07 -2.87 -6.77
CA SER A 262 -2.70 -2.47 -8.12
C SER A 262 -1.30 -1.89 -8.08
N LYS A 263 -0.35 -2.60 -8.68
CA LYS A 263 1.03 -2.15 -8.83
C LYS A 263 1.10 -1.11 -9.94
N PRO A 264 1.67 0.07 -9.71
CA PRO A 264 1.93 1.02 -10.79
C PRO A 264 3.12 0.58 -11.65
N SER A 265 3.31 1.27 -12.77
CA SER A 265 4.46 1.16 -13.67
C SER A 265 5.12 2.54 -13.81
N PRO A 266 6.46 2.62 -13.80
CA PRO A 266 7.43 1.57 -13.50
C PRO A 266 7.65 1.38 -11.98
N LEU A 267 7.69 0.13 -11.53
CA LEU A 267 8.05 -0.24 -10.16
C LEU A 267 8.56 -1.69 -10.11
N PRO A 268 9.85 -1.94 -9.86
CA PRO A 268 10.37 -3.29 -9.63
C PRO A 268 9.75 -3.95 -8.40
N ILE A 269 9.54 -5.27 -8.44
CA ILE A 269 8.99 -6.01 -7.29
C ILE A 269 10.08 -6.34 -6.28
N HIS A 270 11.21 -6.81 -6.75
CA HIS A 270 12.37 -7.23 -5.94
C HIS A 270 13.59 -6.43 -6.31
N GLU A 271 14.63 -6.58 -5.49
CA GLU A 271 15.95 -6.00 -5.77
C GLU A 271 16.48 -6.50 -7.11
N CYS A 272 16.82 -5.58 -7.99
CA CYS A 272 17.38 -5.86 -9.31
C CYS A 272 18.16 -4.66 -9.85
N GLY A 273 19.32 -4.91 -10.43
CA GLY A 273 20.19 -3.88 -11.00
C GLY A 273 20.48 -2.76 -10.01
N ARG A 274 19.98 -1.55 -10.29
CA ARG A 274 20.17 -0.36 -9.45
C ARG A 274 19.10 -0.18 -8.38
N PHE A 275 18.07 -1.03 -8.34
CA PHE A 275 16.94 -0.91 -7.42
C PHE A 275 17.08 -1.88 -6.25
N HIS A 276 17.12 -1.36 -5.02
CA HIS A 276 17.18 -2.11 -3.77
C HIS A 276 16.06 -1.69 -2.81
N ARG A 277 15.94 -0.37 -2.55
CA ARG A 277 14.94 0.23 -1.68
C ARG A 277 13.72 0.74 -2.47
N ASN A 278 13.93 1.24 -3.69
CA ASN A 278 12.86 1.65 -4.59
C ASN A 278 12.23 0.42 -5.26
N THR A 279 11.76 -0.52 -4.44
CA THR A 279 11.08 -1.75 -4.87
C THR A 279 9.79 -1.95 -4.10
N LEU A 280 8.80 -2.58 -4.73
CA LEU A 280 7.52 -2.90 -4.08
C LEU A 280 7.72 -3.68 -2.78
N ARG A 281 8.63 -4.68 -2.79
CA ARG A 281 8.93 -5.49 -1.60
C ARG A 281 9.46 -4.66 -0.45
N TYR A 282 10.37 -3.74 -0.70
CA TYR A 282 10.94 -2.89 0.34
C TYR A 282 9.87 -1.97 0.94
N ILE A 283 9.10 -1.29 0.09
CA ILE A 283 8.01 -0.39 0.50
C ILE A 283 6.99 -1.15 1.36
N LEU A 284 6.51 -2.32 0.90
CA LEU A 284 5.54 -3.11 1.66
C LEU A 284 6.11 -3.64 2.98
N ASN A 285 7.41 -3.97 3.04
CA ASN A 285 8.06 -4.36 4.29
C ASN A 285 8.09 -3.22 5.33
N LEU A 286 8.16 -1.96 4.90
CA LEU A 286 8.03 -0.80 5.80
C LEU A 286 6.59 -0.64 6.28
N VAL A 287 5.64 -0.72 5.37
CA VAL A 287 4.20 -0.51 5.64
C VAL A 287 3.62 -1.58 6.56
N TYR A 288 4.03 -2.84 6.39
CA TYR A 288 3.49 -3.98 7.12
C TYR A 288 4.37 -4.45 8.29
N ALA A 289 5.43 -3.71 8.65
CA ALA A 289 6.28 -4.10 9.78
C ALA A 289 5.46 -4.28 11.07
N PRO A 290 5.77 -5.27 11.93
CA PRO A 290 6.85 -6.27 11.80
C PRO A 290 6.51 -7.47 10.89
N GLN A 291 5.28 -7.58 10.40
CA GLN A 291 4.83 -8.59 9.45
C GLN A 291 5.43 -8.30 8.06
N ARG A 292 5.58 -9.34 7.25
CA ARG A 292 6.09 -9.21 5.87
C ARG A 292 5.20 -10.01 4.94
N PRO A 293 4.37 -9.36 4.12
CA PRO A 293 3.55 -10.05 3.14
C PRO A 293 4.41 -10.89 2.17
N HIS A 294 3.96 -12.10 1.89
CA HIS A 294 4.64 -13.03 1.00
C HIS A 294 4.22 -12.78 -0.45
N ILE A 295 5.17 -12.47 -1.31
CA ILE A 295 4.96 -12.32 -2.74
C ILE A 295 4.88 -13.72 -3.35
N VAL A 296 3.77 -14.07 -3.99
CA VAL A 296 3.49 -15.40 -4.55
C VAL A 296 3.56 -15.44 -6.08
N HIS A 297 3.57 -14.28 -6.73
CA HIS A 297 3.80 -14.13 -8.17
C HIS A 297 4.44 -12.78 -8.48
N ARG A 298 4.85 -12.60 -9.72
CA ARG A 298 5.54 -11.37 -10.14
C ARG A 298 4.94 -10.76 -11.40
N LEU A 299 5.10 -9.45 -11.51
CA LEU A 299 4.96 -8.66 -12.74
C LEU A 299 6.32 -8.03 -13.06
N ASP A 300 6.58 -7.74 -14.33
CA ASP A 300 7.76 -6.97 -14.72
C ASP A 300 7.68 -5.55 -14.12
N ALA A 301 8.82 -4.88 -14.00
CA ALA A 301 8.88 -3.51 -13.46
C ALA A 301 7.95 -2.56 -14.23
N ASN A 302 7.94 -2.68 -15.56
CA ASN A 302 7.17 -1.84 -16.47
C ASN A 302 5.73 -2.33 -16.71
N THR A 303 5.32 -3.45 -16.09
CA THR A 303 3.93 -3.95 -16.15
C THR A 303 3.16 -3.45 -14.95
N SER A 304 2.03 -2.82 -15.17
CA SER A 304 1.10 -2.40 -14.11
C SER A 304 0.04 -3.47 -13.82
N GLY A 305 -0.75 -3.30 -12.76
CA GLY A 305 -1.95 -4.09 -12.53
C GLY A 305 -1.99 -4.90 -11.24
N VAL A 306 -2.95 -5.83 -11.19
CA VAL A 306 -3.29 -6.55 -9.98
C VAL A 306 -2.19 -7.50 -9.52
N MET A 307 -1.86 -7.41 -8.22
CA MET A 307 -0.99 -8.36 -7.53
C MET A 307 -1.63 -8.83 -6.23
N VAL A 308 -1.44 -10.12 -5.95
CA VAL A 308 -1.87 -10.77 -4.71
C VAL A 308 -0.65 -11.13 -3.88
N LEU A 309 -0.69 -10.74 -2.61
CA LEU A 309 0.28 -11.13 -1.60
C LEU A 309 -0.44 -11.88 -0.49
N CYS A 310 0.25 -12.79 0.17
CA CYS A 310 -0.30 -13.56 1.27
C CYS A 310 0.28 -13.09 2.60
N LYS A 311 -0.56 -12.95 3.63
CA LYS A 311 -0.12 -12.48 4.95
C LYS A 311 0.65 -13.55 5.73
N THR A 312 0.42 -14.82 5.44
CA THR A 312 1.08 -15.94 6.12
C THR A 312 1.77 -16.91 5.15
N LYS A 313 2.82 -17.59 5.62
CA LYS A 313 3.53 -18.61 4.84
C LYS A 313 2.60 -19.77 4.45
N ARG A 314 1.67 -20.15 5.33
CA ARG A 314 0.68 -21.20 5.05
C ARG A 314 -0.18 -20.86 3.83
N VAL A 315 -0.74 -19.67 3.78
CA VAL A 315 -1.55 -19.21 2.66
C VAL A 315 -0.70 -19.07 1.39
N ALA A 316 0.51 -18.54 1.52
CA ALA A 316 1.44 -18.42 0.39
C ALA A 316 1.72 -19.78 -0.27
N THR A 317 1.97 -20.84 0.52
CA THR A 317 2.19 -22.19 -0.01
C THR A 317 0.99 -22.73 -0.79
N ILE A 318 -0.24 -22.47 -0.31
CA ILE A 318 -1.48 -22.88 -0.99
C ILE A 318 -1.63 -22.19 -2.35
N VAL A 319 -1.38 -20.89 -2.39
CA VAL A 319 -1.51 -20.10 -3.62
C VAL A 319 -0.36 -20.41 -4.60
N GLN A 320 0.88 -20.54 -4.12
CA GLN A 320 2.04 -20.91 -4.97
C GLN A 320 1.83 -22.22 -5.71
N LYS A 321 1.28 -23.25 -5.05
CA LYS A 321 0.94 -24.52 -5.70
C LYS A 321 -0.04 -24.36 -6.85
N GLN A 322 -0.97 -23.41 -6.78
CA GLN A 322 -1.90 -23.16 -7.87
C GLN A 322 -1.21 -22.48 -9.08
N PHE A 323 -0.21 -21.61 -8.84
CA PHE A 323 0.63 -21.10 -9.92
C PHE A 323 1.46 -22.20 -10.57
N GLU A 324 2.07 -23.10 -9.79
CA GLU A 324 2.83 -24.26 -10.28
C GLU A 324 1.96 -25.20 -11.09
N ASN A 325 0.74 -25.48 -10.63
CA ASN A 325 -0.24 -26.34 -11.30
C ASN A 325 -1.00 -25.63 -12.44
N ARG A 326 -0.69 -24.36 -12.73
CA ARG A 326 -1.33 -23.55 -13.79
C ARG A 326 -2.85 -23.42 -13.64
N THR A 327 -3.38 -23.49 -12.41
CA THR A 327 -4.82 -23.34 -12.12
C THR A 327 -5.25 -21.88 -11.85
N VAL A 328 -4.28 -20.98 -11.63
CA VAL A 328 -4.54 -19.54 -11.51
C VAL A 328 -4.85 -18.95 -12.89
N ARG A 329 -6.02 -18.32 -13.02
CA ARG A 329 -6.38 -17.59 -14.23
C ARG A 329 -5.89 -16.15 -14.14
N LYS A 330 -5.23 -15.70 -15.19
CA LYS A 330 -4.68 -14.34 -15.30
C LYS A 330 -5.17 -13.72 -16.59
N THR A 331 -5.62 -12.49 -16.52
CA THR A 331 -6.02 -11.71 -17.69
C THR A 331 -5.21 -10.42 -17.73
N TYR A 332 -4.69 -10.10 -18.91
CA TYR A 332 -3.94 -8.86 -19.13
C TYR A 332 -4.58 -8.07 -20.25
N LEU A 333 -4.39 -6.76 -20.22
CA LEU A 333 -4.66 -5.86 -21.33
C LEU A 333 -3.33 -5.37 -21.89
N ALA A 334 -3.20 -5.42 -23.20
CA ALA A 334 -2.05 -4.89 -23.94
C ALA A 334 -2.53 -3.99 -25.06
N ARG A 335 -1.91 -2.82 -25.20
CA ARG A 335 -2.03 -2.01 -26.40
C ARG A 335 -0.83 -2.32 -27.30
N VAL A 336 -1.09 -2.72 -28.51
CA VAL A 336 -0.06 -3.21 -29.45
C VAL A 336 -0.01 -2.36 -30.71
N HIS A 337 1.15 -2.31 -31.35
CA HIS A 337 1.28 -1.77 -32.69
C HIS A 337 0.67 -2.72 -33.73
N GLY A 338 0.01 -2.15 -34.73
CA GLY A 338 -0.65 -2.89 -35.79
C GLY A 338 -2.05 -3.43 -35.42
N HIS A 339 -2.66 -4.11 -36.39
CA HIS A 339 -4.01 -4.66 -36.26
C HIS A 339 -3.96 -6.16 -36.55
N PRO A 340 -4.08 -7.05 -35.53
CA PRO A 340 -4.25 -8.46 -35.78
C PRO A 340 -5.51 -8.70 -36.64
N GLU A 341 -5.40 -9.52 -37.68
CA GLU A 341 -6.54 -9.79 -38.56
C GLU A 341 -7.64 -10.60 -37.86
N GLN A 342 -7.24 -11.62 -37.10
CA GLN A 342 -8.16 -12.47 -36.36
C GLN A 342 -8.57 -11.82 -35.02
N ASP A 343 -9.84 -11.92 -34.68
CA ASP A 343 -10.34 -11.42 -33.37
C ASP A 343 -9.84 -12.29 -32.21
N LYS A 344 -9.60 -13.58 -32.45
CA LYS A 344 -9.05 -14.52 -31.46
C LYS A 344 -7.92 -15.32 -32.09
N PHE A 345 -6.78 -15.35 -31.42
CA PHE A 345 -5.61 -16.09 -31.84
C PHE A 345 -4.79 -16.60 -30.65
N SER A 346 -3.80 -17.41 -30.88
CA SER A 346 -2.92 -17.91 -29.80
C SER A 346 -1.48 -18.05 -30.30
N CYS A 347 -0.55 -18.01 -29.34
CA CYS A 347 0.85 -18.33 -29.57
C CYS A 347 1.28 -19.47 -28.65
N HIS A 348 1.90 -20.50 -29.22
CA HIS A 348 2.42 -21.68 -28.52
C HIS A 348 3.94 -21.78 -28.67
N ALA A 349 4.60 -20.76 -29.15
CA ALA A 349 6.03 -20.74 -29.39
C ALA A 349 6.81 -20.86 -28.08
N PRO A 350 7.71 -21.83 -27.90
CA PRO A 350 8.57 -21.95 -26.75
C PRO A 350 9.49 -20.74 -26.62
N LEU A 351 9.88 -20.39 -25.40
CA LEU A 351 10.72 -19.24 -25.10
C LEU A 351 12.08 -19.67 -24.54
N SER A 352 13.13 -18.97 -24.95
CA SER A 352 14.51 -19.23 -24.54
C SER A 352 14.63 -19.33 -23.01
N ARG A 353 15.39 -20.32 -22.53
CA ARG A 353 15.61 -20.57 -21.09
C ARG A 353 16.43 -19.49 -20.44
N GLU A 354 17.33 -18.88 -21.19
CA GLU A 354 18.16 -17.78 -20.75
C GLU A 354 17.85 -16.50 -21.53
N ALA A 355 18.22 -15.39 -20.98
CA ALA A 355 18.11 -14.12 -21.68
C ALA A 355 19.18 -14.05 -22.77
N VAL A 356 18.79 -13.56 -23.94
CA VAL A 356 19.74 -13.19 -25.00
C VAL A 356 20.22 -11.77 -24.80
N GLU A 357 20.99 -11.24 -25.76
CA GLU A 357 21.47 -9.87 -25.76
C GLU A 357 20.33 -8.87 -25.47
N GLY A 358 20.62 -7.83 -24.70
CA GLY A 358 19.61 -6.89 -24.23
C GLY A 358 18.75 -7.37 -23.05
N GLY A 359 18.98 -8.60 -22.53
CA GLY A 359 18.25 -9.13 -21.37
C GLY A 359 16.82 -9.59 -21.68
N ILE A 360 16.53 -9.95 -22.95
CA ILE A 360 15.21 -10.34 -23.44
C ILE A 360 15.08 -11.85 -23.57
N ARG A 361 13.84 -12.34 -23.65
CA ARG A 361 13.49 -13.72 -24.04
C ARG A 361 12.98 -13.72 -25.48
N VAL A 362 13.38 -14.70 -26.25
CA VAL A 362 12.96 -14.84 -27.65
C VAL A 362 12.34 -16.20 -27.89
N VAL A 363 11.60 -16.35 -28.97
CA VAL A 363 11.12 -17.65 -29.43
C VAL A 363 12.32 -18.52 -29.75
N ASP A 364 12.35 -19.70 -29.14
CA ASP A 364 13.40 -20.71 -29.29
C ASP A 364 12.78 -22.11 -29.29
N PRO A 365 12.89 -22.86 -30.36
CA PRO A 365 12.36 -24.22 -30.43
C PRO A 365 12.86 -25.16 -29.32
N LEU A 366 14.04 -24.90 -28.76
CA LEU A 366 14.64 -25.66 -27.67
C LEU A 366 14.34 -25.04 -26.29
N GLY A 367 13.53 -23.99 -26.26
CA GLY A 367 13.15 -23.24 -25.05
C GLY A 367 12.12 -23.98 -24.21
N ASP A 368 11.66 -23.24 -23.20
CA ASP A 368 10.59 -23.68 -22.31
C ASP A 368 9.22 -23.50 -22.97
N GLU A 369 8.34 -24.48 -22.82
CA GLU A 369 6.93 -24.42 -23.26
C GLU A 369 6.26 -23.13 -22.77
N ALA A 370 5.62 -22.39 -23.66
CA ALA A 370 4.89 -21.18 -23.40
C ALA A 370 3.60 -21.14 -24.23
N GLU A 371 2.49 -20.72 -23.61
CA GLU A 371 1.19 -20.61 -24.28
C GLU A 371 0.46 -19.37 -23.83
N THR A 372 -0.02 -18.56 -24.80
CA THR A 372 -0.83 -17.34 -24.56
C THR A 372 -1.95 -17.28 -25.58
N GLY A 373 -3.19 -17.18 -25.11
CA GLY A 373 -4.34 -16.82 -25.92
C GLY A 373 -4.52 -15.31 -25.99
N PHE A 374 -5.10 -14.82 -27.08
CA PHE A 374 -5.33 -13.41 -27.33
C PHE A 374 -6.73 -13.17 -27.87
N GLU A 375 -7.35 -12.05 -27.52
CA GLU A 375 -8.63 -11.56 -28.01
C GLU A 375 -8.52 -10.06 -28.31
N VAL A 376 -8.79 -9.67 -29.55
CA VAL A 376 -8.79 -8.26 -29.97
C VAL A 376 -10.08 -7.62 -29.46
N LEU A 377 -9.95 -6.61 -28.60
CA LEU A 377 -11.09 -5.86 -28.10
C LEU A 377 -11.44 -4.68 -28.99
N GLN A 378 -10.41 -4.04 -29.57
CA GLN A 378 -10.59 -2.86 -30.40
C GLN A 378 -9.38 -2.68 -31.33
N ARG A 379 -9.66 -2.40 -32.61
CA ARG A 379 -8.67 -1.87 -33.58
C ARG A 379 -8.89 -0.38 -33.70
N ARG A 380 -7.82 0.41 -33.55
CA ARG A 380 -7.91 1.88 -33.43
C ARG A 380 -7.38 2.58 -34.67
N ASN A 381 -7.90 3.77 -34.94
CA ASN A 381 -7.49 4.57 -36.10
C ASN A 381 -6.04 5.09 -36.02
N ASP A 382 -5.42 5.05 -34.85
CA ASP A 382 -4.01 5.43 -34.65
C ASP A 382 -3.00 4.33 -35.01
N GLY A 383 -3.46 3.25 -35.62
CA GLY A 383 -2.62 2.13 -36.01
C GLY A 383 -2.30 1.17 -34.86
N THR A 384 -3.00 1.27 -33.72
CA THR A 384 -2.85 0.37 -32.59
C THR A 384 -4.08 -0.50 -32.38
N ALA A 385 -3.93 -1.60 -31.62
CA ALA A 385 -5.04 -2.42 -31.18
C ALA A 385 -4.99 -2.65 -29.67
N LEU A 386 -6.17 -2.71 -29.03
CA LEU A 386 -6.32 -3.17 -27.65
C LEU A 386 -6.60 -4.67 -27.66
N VAL A 387 -5.73 -5.42 -26.99
CA VAL A 387 -5.75 -6.89 -26.98
C VAL A 387 -5.83 -7.39 -25.54
N ARG A 388 -6.75 -8.29 -25.27
CA ARG A 388 -6.79 -9.05 -24.02
C ARG A 388 -5.96 -10.31 -24.14
N CYS A 389 -5.10 -10.58 -23.15
CA CYS A 389 -4.14 -11.67 -23.18
C CYS A 389 -4.43 -12.66 -22.04
N PHE A 390 -4.37 -13.96 -22.34
CA PHE A 390 -4.66 -15.06 -21.42
C PHE A 390 -3.44 -16.00 -21.34
N PRO A 391 -2.40 -15.67 -20.56
CA PRO A 391 -1.23 -16.53 -20.44
C PRO A 391 -1.56 -17.77 -19.60
N LYS A 392 -1.47 -18.98 -20.19
CA LYS A 392 -1.62 -20.25 -19.50
C LYS A 392 -0.35 -20.66 -18.74
N THR A 393 0.80 -20.29 -19.26
CA THR A 393 2.11 -20.44 -18.63
C THR A 393 2.56 -19.09 -18.06
N GLY A 394 3.72 -19.03 -17.39
CA GLY A 394 4.22 -17.81 -16.74
C GLY A 394 5.72 -17.58 -16.97
N ARG A 395 6.20 -17.65 -18.21
CA ARG A 395 7.61 -17.41 -18.53
C ARG A 395 7.94 -15.91 -18.47
N THR A 396 9.19 -15.61 -18.20
CA THR A 396 9.68 -14.22 -18.20
C THR A 396 9.41 -13.56 -19.54
N ASN A 397 8.86 -12.35 -19.55
CA ASN A 397 8.51 -11.58 -20.73
C ASN A 397 7.53 -12.28 -21.71
N GLN A 398 6.82 -13.32 -21.29
CA GLN A 398 6.06 -14.21 -22.20
C GLN A 398 5.09 -13.46 -23.13
N ILE A 399 4.20 -12.62 -22.58
CA ILE A 399 3.20 -11.89 -23.38
C ILE A 399 3.91 -10.96 -24.37
N ARG A 400 4.95 -10.27 -23.92
CA ARG A 400 5.75 -9.34 -24.71
C ARG A 400 6.44 -10.03 -25.88
N ALA A 401 7.15 -11.14 -25.59
CA ALA A 401 7.86 -11.94 -26.61
C ALA A 401 6.90 -12.56 -27.61
N HIS A 402 5.77 -13.13 -27.17
CA HIS A 402 4.76 -13.71 -28.05
C HIS A 402 4.13 -12.66 -28.97
N LEU A 403 3.68 -11.53 -28.46
CA LEU A 403 3.10 -10.47 -29.28
C LEU A 403 4.13 -9.91 -30.28
N TRP A 404 5.37 -9.70 -29.85
CA TRP A 404 6.45 -9.25 -30.72
C TRP A 404 6.76 -10.27 -31.83
N SER A 405 6.82 -11.57 -31.52
CA SER A 405 7.09 -12.63 -32.51
C SER A 405 5.97 -12.77 -33.54
N LEU A 406 4.74 -12.36 -33.20
CA LEU A 406 3.59 -12.31 -34.10
C LEU A 406 3.50 -11.00 -34.91
N GLY A 407 4.44 -10.07 -34.73
CA GLY A 407 4.47 -8.77 -35.44
C GLY A 407 3.63 -7.67 -34.77
N PHE A 408 3.15 -7.88 -33.52
CA PHE A 408 2.33 -6.95 -32.77
C PHE A 408 3.00 -6.52 -31.44
N PRO A 409 4.18 -5.84 -31.47
CA PRO A 409 4.88 -5.44 -30.26
C PRO A 409 4.02 -4.50 -29.41
N ILE A 410 4.22 -4.57 -28.07
CA ILE A 410 3.49 -3.74 -27.12
C ILE A 410 3.96 -2.27 -27.22
N CYS A 411 3.03 -1.33 -27.23
CA CYS A 411 3.33 0.09 -27.24
C CYS A 411 4.14 0.48 -25.99
N GLY A 412 5.22 1.26 -26.18
CA GLY A 412 6.10 1.69 -25.09
C GLY A 412 7.02 0.61 -24.51
N ASP A 413 7.12 -0.56 -25.14
CA ASP A 413 8.06 -1.59 -24.68
C ASP A 413 9.50 -1.19 -25.06
N PRO A 414 10.44 -1.08 -24.06
CA PRO A 414 11.81 -0.68 -24.33
C PRO A 414 12.68 -1.79 -24.95
N ALA A 415 12.20 -3.03 -24.94
CA ALA A 415 12.97 -4.21 -25.35
C ALA A 415 12.47 -4.86 -26.63
N TYR A 416 11.15 -4.90 -26.84
CA TYR A 416 10.52 -5.52 -27.99
C TYR A 416 9.94 -4.44 -28.91
N LEU A 417 10.76 -4.00 -29.84
CA LEU A 417 10.48 -2.83 -30.68
C LEU A 417 9.72 -3.21 -31.98
N PRO A 418 9.06 -2.25 -32.63
CA PRO A 418 8.49 -2.46 -33.95
C PRO A 418 9.54 -2.94 -34.98
N ASP A 419 9.06 -3.46 -36.12
CA ASP A 419 9.87 -3.93 -37.26
C ASP A 419 10.86 -5.05 -36.91
N GLY A 420 10.51 -5.88 -35.91
CA GLY A 420 11.34 -7.00 -35.48
C GLY A 420 12.64 -6.60 -34.77
N LYS A 421 12.79 -5.32 -34.41
CA LYS A 421 13.97 -4.83 -33.71
C LYS A 421 13.91 -5.17 -32.22
N THR A 422 15.08 -5.26 -31.60
CA THR A 422 15.26 -5.47 -30.17
C THR A 422 15.98 -4.29 -29.52
N GLY A 423 15.60 -3.95 -28.32
CA GLY A 423 16.23 -2.96 -27.46
C GLY A 423 16.76 -3.59 -26.16
N ILE A 424 16.85 -2.79 -25.11
CA ILE A 424 17.34 -3.24 -23.80
C ILE A 424 16.16 -3.38 -22.85
N ASN A 425 16.08 -4.56 -22.19
CA ASN A 425 15.09 -4.83 -21.16
C ASN A 425 15.47 -4.11 -19.86
N ARG A 426 15.08 -2.85 -19.74
CA ARG A 426 15.37 -1.97 -18.60
C ARG A 426 14.09 -1.52 -17.90
N THR A 427 14.21 -1.07 -16.67
CA THR A 427 13.14 -0.34 -16.00
C THR A 427 13.08 1.08 -16.56
N LEU A 428 11.89 1.50 -17.00
CA LEU A 428 11.63 2.85 -17.47
C LEU A 428 11.72 3.87 -16.32
N SER A 429 11.88 5.14 -16.64
CA SER A 429 11.68 6.24 -15.68
C SER A 429 10.18 6.56 -15.58
N PRO A 430 9.68 7.08 -14.43
CA PRO A 430 8.30 7.60 -14.33
C PRO A 430 7.96 8.72 -15.33
N THR A 431 8.96 9.37 -15.90
CA THR A 431 8.80 10.44 -16.90
C THR A 431 8.81 9.94 -18.34
N GLU A 432 9.13 8.68 -18.57
CA GLU A 432 9.09 8.06 -19.88
C GLU A 432 7.67 7.51 -20.18
N PRO A 433 7.30 7.39 -21.48
CA PRO A 433 6.05 6.76 -21.86
C PRO A 433 5.92 5.36 -21.25
N ALA A 434 4.78 5.07 -20.67
CA ALA A 434 4.54 3.78 -20.02
C ALA A 434 4.47 2.64 -21.05
N MET A 435 4.99 1.47 -20.69
CA MET A 435 4.73 0.24 -21.43
C MET A 435 3.26 -0.16 -21.25
N CYS A 436 2.53 -0.27 -22.34
CA CYS A 436 1.08 -0.52 -22.34
C CYS A 436 0.74 -2.00 -22.10
N LEU A 437 1.17 -2.55 -20.97
CA LEU A 437 0.81 -3.90 -20.49
C LEU A 437 0.31 -3.82 -19.05
N HIS A 438 -0.90 -4.34 -18.81
CA HIS A 438 -1.59 -4.27 -17.54
C HIS A 438 -2.19 -5.62 -17.13
N ALA A 439 -1.90 -6.08 -15.93
CA ALA A 439 -2.56 -7.24 -15.32
C ALA A 439 -3.96 -6.83 -14.87
N GLU A 440 -4.97 -7.09 -15.72
CA GLU A 440 -6.37 -6.69 -15.52
C GLU A 440 -7.01 -7.45 -14.36
N SER A 441 -6.86 -8.79 -14.37
CA SER A 441 -7.48 -9.60 -13.33
C SER A 441 -6.67 -10.86 -13.00
N ILE A 442 -6.90 -11.34 -11.78
CA ILE A 442 -6.37 -12.61 -11.28
C ILE A 442 -7.49 -13.37 -10.56
N GLU A 443 -7.55 -14.70 -10.81
CA GLU A 443 -8.56 -15.59 -10.23
C GLU A 443 -7.89 -16.86 -9.70
N PHE A 444 -8.13 -17.20 -8.43
CA PHE A 444 -7.55 -18.35 -7.74
C PHE A 444 -8.47 -18.82 -6.59
N THR A 445 -8.21 -19.99 -6.02
CA THR A 445 -8.97 -20.54 -4.89
C THR A 445 -8.30 -20.17 -3.56
N GLY A 446 -9.06 -19.58 -2.63
CA GLY A 446 -8.59 -19.25 -1.30
C GLY A 446 -8.39 -20.48 -0.39
N PRO A 447 -7.83 -20.30 0.84
CA PRO A 447 -7.68 -21.38 1.84
C PRO A 447 -9.02 -21.98 2.27
N ASP A 448 -10.09 -21.21 2.20
CA ASP A 448 -11.48 -21.56 2.46
C ASP A 448 -12.15 -22.31 1.31
N LYS A 449 -11.40 -22.65 0.25
CA LYS A 449 -11.87 -23.24 -0.99
C LYS A 449 -12.84 -22.37 -1.82
N GLN A 450 -13.00 -21.09 -1.47
CA GLN A 450 -13.79 -20.15 -2.25
C GLN A 450 -12.96 -19.57 -3.39
N LEU A 451 -13.61 -19.41 -4.55
CA LEU A 451 -13.00 -18.74 -5.69
C LEU A 451 -12.89 -17.25 -5.40
N ARG A 452 -11.68 -16.71 -5.52
CA ARG A 452 -11.38 -15.28 -5.37
C ARG A 452 -11.03 -14.71 -6.74
N LYS A 453 -11.66 -13.59 -7.08
CA LYS A 453 -11.37 -12.83 -8.29
C LYS A 453 -11.12 -11.39 -7.92
N PHE A 454 -9.99 -10.84 -8.36
CA PHE A 454 -9.62 -9.44 -8.15
C PHE A 454 -9.33 -8.78 -9.48
N VAL A 455 -9.72 -7.51 -9.60
CA VAL A 455 -9.59 -6.73 -10.82
C VAL A 455 -8.93 -5.39 -10.48
N ALA A 456 -7.98 -4.97 -11.32
CA ALA A 456 -7.40 -3.64 -11.29
C ALA A 456 -7.85 -2.87 -12.53
N ALA A 457 -8.34 -1.64 -12.34
CA ALA A 457 -8.67 -0.77 -13.46
C ALA A 457 -7.41 -0.43 -14.26
N ALA A 458 -7.48 -0.58 -15.56
CA ALA A 458 -6.38 -0.26 -16.45
C ALA A 458 -6.17 1.27 -16.52
N PRO A 459 -4.91 1.73 -16.64
CA PRO A 459 -4.60 3.13 -16.91
C PRO A 459 -5.18 3.64 -18.23
N ASP A 460 -5.51 4.93 -18.29
CA ASP A 460 -6.12 5.56 -19.47
C ASP A 460 -5.23 5.48 -20.72
N GLU A 461 -3.92 5.54 -20.54
CA GLU A 461 -2.93 5.40 -21.63
C GLU A 461 -3.07 4.05 -22.38
N ILE A 462 -3.60 3.03 -21.73
CA ILE A 462 -3.85 1.74 -22.36
C ILE A 462 -5.21 1.72 -23.06
N VAL A 463 -6.26 2.23 -22.37
CA VAL A 463 -7.64 2.02 -22.82
C VAL A 463 -8.27 3.22 -23.56
N ASN A 464 -7.87 4.46 -23.30
CA ASN A 464 -8.62 5.64 -23.76
C ASN A 464 -7.81 6.62 -24.61
N GLU A 465 -6.55 6.91 -24.28
CA GLU A 465 -5.77 7.95 -24.94
C GLU A 465 -5.25 7.55 -26.31
N PRO A 466 -5.17 8.48 -27.28
CA PRO A 466 -4.43 8.23 -28.50
C PRO A 466 -2.96 7.98 -28.16
N TYR A 467 -2.36 6.97 -28.77
CA TYR A 467 -0.92 6.69 -28.60
C TYR A 467 -0.10 7.75 -29.35
N THR A 468 0.46 8.70 -28.61
CA THR A 468 1.41 9.64 -29.19
C THR A 468 2.76 8.95 -29.31
N ARG A 469 3.22 8.67 -30.55
CA ARG A 469 4.61 8.29 -30.79
C ARG A 469 5.47 9.46 -30.36
N PHE A 470 6.27 9.29 -29.33
CA PHE A 470 7.41 10.16 -29.13
C PHE A 470 8.44 9.84 -30.21
N PRO A 471 9.08 10.84 -30.80
CA PRO A 471 10.04 10.68 -31.88
C PRO A 471 11.25 9.85 -31.49
#